data_8771e6d7f262b1bae1472d77dcde1152
#
_entry.id   8771e6d7f262b1bae1472d77dcde1152
#
_cell.length_a   1.000
_cell.length_b   1.000
_cell.length_c   1.000
_cell.angle_alpha   90.00
_cell.angle_beta   90.00
_cell.angle_gamma   90.00
#
_symmetry.space_group_name_H-M   'P 1'
#
loop_
_entity.id
_entity.type
_entity.pdbx_description
1 polymer ?
#
loop_
_entity_poly.entity_id
_entity_poly.type
_entity_poly.pdbx_seq_one_letter_code
_entity_poly.pdbx_strand_id
1 'polypeptide(L)'
;MFRKDWLDELGLPLPETIDDWTKTLRLFKEKKGCEAPLTTQASAASLGRGLAGAFGMQVGWYHDDNNKVKFGYAEPEYKKFLETMNMWYNEGLLDRNLATIDQKGMDAKMLNGKSGASFNWITGGLGRWLAAGKEADPNYDLAGVKFPVLNKGDVPRFTSKDAQVYMAGYAIAGSSNHKELAMKVLDYGFSDEGKVFLQYGTEGETYNIKDGYLEYTDLITSNKDGLSKSEAGLYYIRNMENFPVVKDDDTYVSPSGKSFQVKKQYDYQQQFDAFERWNMTDAPKYNLPFLAPSADDYGQLNSEINSYVDEMNIKFITGAEPLSNYDKFIAELNARGLPRLKEIMQDAYDKYLER
;
A
#
# COMPACT_ATOMS: atom_id res chain seq x y z
N MET A 1 10.54 -0.49 -4.76
CA MET A 1 11.17 -0.98 -6.01
C MET A 1 12.33 -0.11 -6.41
N PHE A 2 13.30 -0.68 -7.12
CA PHE A 2 14.53 -0.02 -7.60
C PHE A 2 14.76 -0.30 -9.08
N ARG A 3 15.46 0.59 -9.78
CA ARG A 3 16.03 0.36 -11.12
C ARG A 3 17.04 -0.77 -11.02
N LYS A 4 16.63 -1.96 -11.47
CA LYS A 4 17.45 -3.18 -11.42
C LYS A 4 18.64 -3.08 -12.36
N ASP A 5 18.41 -2.55 -13.54
CA ASP A 5 19.45 -2.26 -14.52
C ASP A 5 20.55 -1.35 -13.95
N TRP A 6 20.21 -0.33 -13.16
CA TRP A 6 21.21 0.52 -12.51
C TRP A 6 21.95 -0.20 -11.38
N LEU A 7 21.25 -1.05 -10.63
CA LEU A 7 21.91 -1.88 -9.61
C LEU A 7 22.94 -2.80 -10.25
N ASP A 8 22.58 -3.46 -11.35
CA ASP A 8 23.46 -4.38 -12.08
C ASP A 8 24.69 -3.67 -12.66
N GLU A 9 24.48 -2.53 -13.33
CA GLU A 9 25.57 -1.72 -13.87
C GLU A 9 26.55 -1.24 -12.78
N LEU A 10 26.05 -0.94 -11.59
CA LEU A 10 26.88 -0.49 -10.47
C LEU A 10 27.42 -1.65 -9.60
N GLY A 11 27.08 -2.89 -9.93
CA GLY A 11 27.48 -4.07 -9.17
C GLY A 11 26.89 -4.11 -7.75
N LEU A 12 25.68 -3.56 -7.56
CA LEU A 12 25.01 -3.47 -6.27
C LEU A 12 23.98 -4.58 -6.10
N PRO A 13 23.90 -5.20 -4.92
CA PRO A 13 22.81 -6.12 -4.59
C PRO A 13 21.50 -5.34 -4.38
N LEU A 14 20.38 -6.06 -4.33
CA LEU A 14 19.12 -5.49 -3.85
C LEU A 14 19.28 -5.02 -2.40
N PRO A 15 18.92 -3.77 -2.07
CA PRO A 15 19.09 -3.22 -0.74
C PRO A 15 18.13 -3.89 0.26
N GLU A 16 18.63 -4.24 1.45
CA GLU A 16 17.89 -4.93 2.50
C GLU A 16 17.73 -4.05 3.75
N THR A 17 18.75 -3.30 4.13
CA THR A 17 18.71 -2.44 5.31
C THR A 17 18.52 -0.97 4.95
N ILE A 18 18.13 -0.13 5.92
CA ILE A 18 18.07 1.33 5.76
C ILE A 18 19.43 1.90 5.34
N ASP A 19 20.53 1.31 5.82
CA ASP A 19 21.88 1.70 5.42
C ASP A 19 22.17 1.31 3.96
N ASP A 20 21.74 0.11 3.51
CA ASP A 20 21.86 -0.28 2.11
C ASP A 20 21.06 0.64 1.21
N TRP A 21 19.83 1.02 1.62
CA TRP A 21 19.02 1.98 0.90
C TRP A 21 19.74 3.33 0.79
N THR A 22 20.24 3.85 1.91
CA THR A 22 20.97 5.13 1.94
C THR A 22 22.17 5.11 0.99
N LYS A 23 22.98 4.04 1.05
CA LYS A 23 24.14 3.86 0.18
C LYS A 23 23.74 3.79 -1.29
N THR A 24 22.71 3.01 -1.61
CA THR A 24 22.25 2.84 -2.99
C THR A 24 21.70 4.16 -3.55
N LEU A 25 20.89 4.89 -2.79
CA LEU A 25 20.34 6.17 -3.20
C LEU A 25 21.44 7.23 -3.44
N ARG A 26 22.48 7.27 -2.59
CA ARG A 26 23.65 8.13 -2.79
C ARG A 26 24.39 7.80 -4.09
N LEU A 27 24.60 6.51 -4.36
CA LEU A 27 25.24 6.06 -5.59
C LEU A 27 24.38 6.35 -6.83
N PHE A 28 23.09 6.22 -6.75
CA PHE A 28 22.19 6.61 -7.84
C PHE A 28 22.28 8.12 -8.11
N LYS A 29 22.32 8.95 -7.07
CA LYS A 29 22.52 10.38 -7.23
C LYS A 29 23.87 10.71 -7.89
N GLU A 30 24.94 10.11 -7.40
CA GLU A 30 26.31 10.40 -7.83
C GLU A 30 26.61 9.83 -9.22
N LYS A 31 26.28 8.56 -9.47
CA LYS A 31 26.69 7.83 -10.69
C LYS A 31 25.69 7.89 -11.82
N LYS A 32 24.40 8.06 -11.50
CA LYS A 32 23.34 8.17 -12.53
C LYS A 32 22.87 9.61 -12.72
N GLY A 33 23.33 10.53 -11.86
CA GLY A 33 22.94 11.94 -11.94
C GLY A 33 21.44 12.17 -11.80
N CYS A 34 20.73 11.26 -11.11
CA CYS A 34 19.28 11.37 -10.98
C CYS A 34 18.91 12.51 -10.01
N GLU A 35 17.86 13.22 -10.35
CA GLU A 35 17.39 14.40 -9.64
C GLU A 35 16.80 14.05 -8.26
N ALA A 36 16.09 12.93 -8.22
CA ALA A 36 15.39 12.42 -7.04
C ALA A 36 15.62 10.92 -6.94
N PRO A 37 16.71 10.44 -6.33
CA PRO A 37 17.00 9.01 -6.18
C PRO A 37 15.81 8.18 -5.73
N LEU A 38 15.03 8.69 -4.77
CA LEU A 38 13.75 8.10 -4.34
C LEU A 38 12.63 9.11 -4.57
N THR A 39 11.67 8.75 -5.43
CA THR A 39 10.43 9.49 -5.64
C THR A 39 9.23 8.71 -5.09
N THR A 40 8.37 9.37 -4.36
CA THR A 40 7.12 8.81 -3.83
C THR A 40 6.19 9.93 -3.42
N GLN A 41 4.89 9.63 -3.33
CA GLN A 41 3.92 10.59 -2.80
C GLN A 41 4.13 10.83 -1.31
N ALA A 42 3.92 12.07 -0.90
CA ALA A 42 4.24 12.57 0.43
C ALA A 42 3.26 12.20 1.53
N SER A 43 2.22 11.46 1.26
CA SER A 43 1.40 11.06 2.40
C SER A 43 2.32 10.35 3.39
N ALA A 44 2.28 10.76 4.66
CA ALA A 44 2.96 10.03 5.75
C ALA A 44 2.72 8.53 5.65
N ALA A 45 1.55 8.16 5.10
CA ALA A 45 1.19 6.81 4.76
C ALA A 45 2.09 6.15 3.70
N SER A 46 2.58 6.83 2.68
CA SER A 46 3.36 6.19 1.60
C SER A 46 4.80 5.92 2.03
N LEU A 47 5.52 6.91 2.55
CA LEU A 47 6.87 6.72 3.10
C LEU A 47 6.84 5.87 4.36
N GLY A 48 5.89 6.16 5.26
CA GLY A 48 5.77 5.47 6.53
C GLY A 48 5.45 4.00 6.39
N ARG A 49 4.49 3.62 5.55
CA ARG A 49 4.12 2.21 5.33
C ARG A 49 5.28 1.37 4.78
N GLY A 50 6.13 1.99 3.95
CA GLY A 50 7.26 1.28 3.34
C GLY A 50 8.51 1.23 4.21
N LEU A 51 8.76 2.23 5.04
CA LEU A 51 10.06 2.44 5.68
C LEU A 51 10.01 2.45 7.20
N ALA A 52 8.91 2.93 7.80
CA ALA A 52 8.82 3.07 9.26
C ALA A 52 8.92 1.74 10.00
N GLY A 53 8.48 0.65 9.38
CA GLY A 53 8.56 -0.70 9.91
C GLY A 53 9.98 -1.14 10.27
N ALA A 54 10.99 -0.64 9.55
CA ALA A 54 12.39 -0.88 9.86
C ALA A 54 12.79 -0.37 11.25
N PHE A 55 12.14 0.68 11.73
CA PHE A 55 12.42 1.30 13.02
C PHE A 55 11.64 0.67 14.19
N GLY A 56 10.85 -0.37 13.92
CA GLY A 56 10.14 -1.12 14.95
C GLY A 56 8.75 -0.61 15.30
N MET A 57 8.12 0.20 14.43
CA MET A 57 6.76 0.69 14.61
C MET A 57 6.00 0.73 13.29
N GLN A 58 4.67 0.82 13.38
CA GLN A 58 3.79 1.05 12.23
C GLN A 58 3.25 2.48 12.28
N VAL A 59 3.17 3.16 11.14
CA VAL A 59 2.48 4.45 11.07
C VAL A 59 0.97 4.29 11.27
N GLY A 60 0.35 5.23 11.98
CA GLY A 60 -1.05 5.15 12.33
C GLY A 60 -1.31 4.21 13.51
N TRP A 61 -2.46 3.55 13.49
CA TRP A 61 -2.92 2.71 14.58
C TRP A 61 -2.50 1.26 14.39
N TYR A 62 -2.00 0.63 15.47
CA TYR A 62 -1.65 -0.78 15.52
C TYR A 62 -1.73 -1.30 16.97
N HIS A 63 -1.56 -2.59 17.20
CA HIS A 63 -1.42 -3.14 18.55
C HIS A 63 -0.05 -3.81 18.73
N ASP A 64 0.44 -3.83 19.96
CA ASP A 64 1.65 -4.56 20.33
C ASP A 64 1.37 -6.03 20.69
N ASP A 65 2.41 -6.78 21.07
CA ASP A 65 2.31 -8.20 21.45
C ASP A 65 1.42 -8.43 22.71
N ASN A 66 1.09 -7.37 23.45
CA ASN A 66 0.21 -7.41 24.64
C ASN A 66 -1.20 -6.91 24.33
N ASN A 67 -1.59 -6.81 23.08
CA ASN A 67 -2.88 -6.25 22.63
C ASN A 67 -3.10 -4.79 23.05
N LYS A 68 -2.03 -4.06 23.32
CA LYS A 68 -2.14 -2.63 23.62
C LYS A 68 -2.14 -1.81 22.33
N VAL A 69 -3.17 -0.99 22.18
CA VAL A 69 -3.30 -0.09 21.02
C VAL A 69 -2.25 1.01 21.11
N LYS A 70 -1.56 1.20 20.00
CA LYS A 70 -0.48 2.16 19.80
C LYS A 70 -0.84 3.14 18.68
N PHE A 71 -0.31 4.35 18.77
CA PHE A 71 -0.36 5.34 17.71
C PHE A 71 1.08 5.63 17.28
N GLY A 72 1.51 5.07 16.17
CA GLY A 72 2.91 5.02 15.75
C GLY A 72 3.59 6.38 15.66
N TYR A 73 2.87 7.42 15.27
CA TYR A 73 3.40 8.79 15.22
C TYR A 73 3.79 9.35 16.60
N ALA A 74 3.30 8.76 17.69
CA ALA A 74 3.64 9.15 19.05
C ALA A 74 4.62 8.18 19.75
N GLU A 75 5.10 7.17 19.04
CA GLU A 75 6.09 6.24 19.59
C GLU A 75 7.52 6.82 19.42
N PRO A 76 8.45 6.54 20.35
CA PRO A 76 9.82 7.09 20.29
C PRO A 76 10.59 6.75 19.02
N GLU A 77 10.26 5.61 18.42
CA GLU A 77 10.86 5.12 17.17
C GLU A 77 10.55 6.03 15.98
N TYR A 78 9.42 6.75 16.01
CA TYR A 78 9.04 7.68 14.95
C TYR A 78 10.04 8.82 14.79
N LYS A 79 10.64 9.30 15.88
CA LYS A 79 11.70 10.31 15.80
C LYS A 79 12.89 9.83 14.98
N LYS A 80 13.34 8.59 15.18
CA LYS A 80 14.45 7.99 14.42
C LYS A 80 14.12 7.86 12.93
N PHE A 81 12.88 7.47 12.62
CA PHE A 81 12.39 7.48 11.25
C PHE A 81 12.46 8.87 10.63
N LEU A 82 11.95 9.90 11.32
CA LEU A 82 12.01 11.29 10.85
C LEU A 82 13.44 11.82 10.69
N GLU A 83 14.36 11.46 11.58
CA GLU A 83 15.79 11.80 11.47
C GLU A 83 16.39 11.26 10.16
N THR A 84 16.07 10.01 9.81
CA THR A 84 16.51 9.39 8.57
C THR A 84 15.88 10.06 7.35
N MET A 85 14.58 10.33 7.37
CA MET A 85 13.87 10.98 6.26
C MET A 85 14.36 12.42 6.06
N ASN A 86 14.59 13.15 7.13
CA ASN A 86 15.16 14.51 7.08
C ASN A 86 16.58 14.49 6.50
N MET A 87 17.42 13.55 6.92
CA MET A 87 18.76 13.36 6.35
C MET A 87 18.67 13.09 4.84
N TRP A 88 17.81 12.15 4.41
CA TRP A 88 17.62 11.83 2.98
C TRP A 88 17.10 13.04 2.19
N TYR A 89 16.19 13.81 2.77
CA TYR A 89 15.68 15.02 2.14
C TYR A 89 16.79 16.08 2.01
N ASN A 90 17.55 16.33 3.06
CA ASN A 90 18.63 17.33 3.05
C ASN A 90 19.77 16.94 2.09
N GLU A 91 20.10 15.67 1.99
CA GLU A 91 21.07 15.16 1.01
C GLU A 91 20.48 15.13 -0.43
N GLY A 92 19.19 15.42 -0.62
CA GLY A 92 18.52 15.34 -1.91
C GLY A 92 18.41 13.93 -2.44
N LEU A 93 18.25 12.94 -1.54
CA LEU A 93 17.95 11.55 -1.87
C LEU A 93 16.45 11.32 -2.01
N LEU A 94 15.63 12.10 -1.29
CA LEU A 94 14.19 12.18 -1.47
C LEU A 94 13.81 13.26 -2.47
N ASP A 95 12.72 13.00 -3.18
CA ASP A 95 12.13 13.97 -4.10
C ASP A 95 11.80 15.29 -3.40
N ARG A 96 12.31 16.40 -3.92
CA ARG A 96 12.01 17.74 -3.39
C ARG A 96 10.54 18.12 -3.49
N ASN A 97 9.84 17.51 -4.45
CA ASN A 97 8.40 17.72 -4.65
C ASN A 97 7.55 16.70 -3.88
N LEU A 98 8.12 15.99 -2.92
CA LEU A 98 7.42 14.89 -2.21
C LEU A 98 6.04 15.31 -1.65
N ALA A 99 5.85 16.57 -1.28
CA ALA A 99 4.58 17.09 -0.76
C ALA A 99 3.50 17.31 -1.82
N THR A 100 3.84 17.40 -3.09
CA THR A 100 2.93 17.81 -4.17
C THR A 100 2.97 16.90 -5.38
N ILE A 101 3.93 15.96 -5.44
CA ILE A 101 4.07 15.06 -6.58
C ILE A 101 2.86 14.13 -6.69
N ASP A 102 2.33 14.04 -7.89
CA ASP A 102 1.27 13.09 -8.24
C ASP A 102 1.81 11.86 -8.98
N GLN A 103 0.92 10.95 -9.35
CA GLN A 103 1.28 9.75 -10.10
C GLN A 103 1.97 10.06 -11.44
N LYS A 104 1.52 11.10 -12.16
CA LYS A 104 2.13 11.51 -13.44
C LYS A 104 3.55 12.01 -13.25
N GLY A 105 3.78 12.77 -12.18
CA GLY A 105 5.11 13.25 -11.82
C GLY A 105 6.07 12.10 -11.48
N MET A 106 5.60 11.11 -10.72
CA MET A 106 6.40 9.90 -10.43
C MET A 106 6.69 9.10 -11.70
N ASP A 107 5.69 8.92 -12.56
CA ASP A 107 5.85 8.23 -13.85
C ASP A 107 6.94 8.91 -14.70
N ALA A 108 6.86 10.22 -14.84
CA ALA A 108 7.84 10.98 -15.59
C ALA A 108 9.25 10.84 -15.01
N LYS A 109 9.42 10.85 -13.69
CA LYS A 109 10.73 10.68 -13.05
C LYS A 109 11.30 9.29 -13.22
N MET A 110 10.50 8.24 -13.02
CA MET A 110 10.94 6.86 -13.15
C MET A 110 11.28 6.50 -14.61
N LEU A 111 10.44 6.88 -15.57
CA LEU A 111 10.62 6.53 -16.98
C LEU A 111 11.74 7.34 -17.67
N ASN A 112 11.96 8.59 -17.26
CA ASN A 112 13.00 9.45 -17.86
C ASN A 112 14.34 9.42 -17.10
N GLY A 113 14.56 8.45 -16.21
CA GLY A 113 15.83 8.31 -15.49
C GLY A 113 16.11 9.42 -14.48
N LYS A 114 15.08 10.15 -14.04
CA LYS A 114 15.19 11.19 -13.01
C LYS A 114 15.09 10.63 -11.60
N SER A 115 14.63 9.38 -11.47
CA SER A 115 14.55 8.65 -10.22
C SER A 115 14.97 7.18 -10.42
N GLY A 116 15.62 6.61 -9.40
CA GLY A 116 16.09 5.22 -9.42
C GLY A 116 15.29 4.30 -8.50
N ALA A 117 14.47 4.87 -7.62
CA ALA A 117 13.65 4.11 -6.69
C ALA A 117 12.29 4.79 -6.47
N SER A 118 11.29 3.96 -6.13
CA SER A 118 9.96 4.44 -5.78
C SER A 118 9.23 3.45 -4.87
N PHE A 119 8.22 3.94 -4.16
CA PHE A 119 7.24 3.14 -3.46
C PHE A 119 5.92 3.19 -4.24
N ASN A 120 5.48 2.06 -4.78
CA ASN A 120 4.27 1.96 -5.59
C ASN A 120 3.75 0.52 -5.63
N TRP A 121 2.60 0.30 -6.26
CA TRP A 121 1.92 -0.99 -6.39
C TRP A 121 2.60 -1.93 -7.40
N ILE A 122 2.38 -3.26 -7.23
CA ILE A 122 2.95 -4.29 -8.12
C ILE A 122 2.45 -4.14 -9.55
N THR A 123 1.16 -3.90 -9.75
CA THR A 123 0.57 -3.73 -11.10
C THR A 123 0.62 -2.28 -11.55
N GLY A 124 0.05 -1.37 -10.76
CA GLY A 124 -0.10 0.05 -11.10
C GLY A 124 1.20 0.87 -11.09
N GLY A 125 2.27 0.34 -10.51
CA GLY A 125 3.61 0.93 -10.52
C GLY A 125 4.59 0.04 -11.27
N LEU A 126 5.04 -1.05 -10.64
CA LEU A 126 6.10 -1.91 -11.18
C LEU A 126 5.78 -2.44 -12.58
N GLY A 127 4.62 -3.09 -12.77
CA GLY A 127 4.25 -3.67 -14.07
C GLY A 127 4.09 -2.61 -15.14
N ARG A 128 3.39 -1.50 -14.83
CA ARG A 128 3.16 -0.42 -15.78
C ARG A 128 4.45 0.29 -16.19
N TRP A 129 5.37 0.52 -15.25
CA TRP A 129 6.67 1.12 -15.58
C TRP A 129 7.59 0.16 -16.34
N LEU A 130 7.53 -1.15 -16.06
CA LEU A 130 8.26 -2.14 -16.86
C LEU A 130 7.77 -2.15 -18.31
N ALA A 131 6.45 -2.12 -18.53
CA ALA A 131 5.87 -2.07 -19.86
C ALA A 131 6.34 -0.83 -20.63
N ALA A 132 6.08 0.35 -20.10
CA ALA A 132 6.44 1.60 -20.77
C ALA A 132 7.96 1.83 -20.86
N GLY A 133 8.72 1.42 -19.85
CA GLY A 133 10.17 1.58 -19.85
C GLY A 133 10.87 0.69 -20.86
N LYS A 134 10.45 -0.58 -21.00
CA LYS A 134 11.03 -1.53 -21.97
C LYS A 134 10.66 -1.20 -23.42
N GLU A 135 9.53 -0.54 -23.64
CA GLU A 135 9.17 -0.02 -24.97
C GLU A 135 10.18 1.06 -25.42
N ALA A 136 10.60 1.93 -24.50
CA ALA A 136 11.56 3.01 -24.78
C ALA A 136 13.03 2.54 -24.73
N ASP A 137 13.38 1.65 -23.82
CA ASP A 137 14.72 1.07 -23.62
C ASP A 137 14.59 -0.41 -23.25
N PRO A 138 14.98 -1.35 -24.13
CA PRO A 138 14.92 -2.79 -23.85
C PRO A 138 15.70 -3.22 -22.61
N ASN A 139 16.69 -2.44 -22.15
CA ASN A 139 17.47 -2.73 -20.95
C ASN A 139 16.81 -2.20 -19.66
N TYR A 140 15.74 -1.39 -19.80
CA TYR A 140 15.04 -0.88 -18.62
C TYR A 140 14.52 -2.04 -17.76
N ASP A 141 14.93 -2.06 -16.50
CA ASP A 141 14.51 -3.10 -15.58
C ASP A 141 14.26 -2.57 -14.17
N LEU A 142 13.29 -3.16 -13.50
CA LEU A 142 12.91 -2.83 -12.13
C LEU A 142 12.85 -4.10 -11.28
N ALA A 143 13.23 -3.98 -10.01
CA ALA A 143 13.02 -5.03 -9.02
C ALA A 143 12.24 -4.52 -7.81
N GLY A 144 11.24 -5.28 -7.39
CA GLY A 144 10.67 -5.14 -6.06
C GLY A 144 11.66 -5.64 -5.01
N VAL A 145 11.81 -4.90 -3.92
CA VAL A 145 12.69 -5.27 -2.80
C VAL A 145 11.86 -5.59 -1.57
N LYS A 146 12.42 -6.36 -0.63
CA LYS A 146 11.82 -6.54 0.69
C LYS A 146 11.62 -5.19 1.37
N PHE A 147 10.66 -5.11 2.27
CA PHE A 147 10.61 -3.97 3.19
C PHE A 147 11.93 -3.92 3.97
N PRO A 148 12.54 -2.73 4.11
CA PRO A 148 13.83 -2.64 4.77
C PRO A 148 13.73 -2.94 6.27
N VAL A 149 14.88 -3.34 6.82
CA VAL A 149 15.10 -3.56 8.25
C VAL A 149 16.29 -2.72 8.72
N LEU A 150 16.53 -2.66 10.03
CA LEU A 150 17.75 -2.00 10.53
C LEU A 150 18.95 -2.94 10.46
N ASN A 151 18.79 -4.22 10.80
CA ASN A 151 19.86 -5.18 10.78
C ASN A 151 19.61 -6.24 9.72
N LYS A 152 20.67 -6.63 8.99
CA LYS A 152 20.58 -7.65 7.97
C LYS A 152 20.14 -8.99 8.56
N GLY A 153 19.16 -9.62 7.90
CA GLY A 153 18.59 -10.89 8.35
C GLY A 153 17.36 -10.75 9.26
N ASP A 154 17.03 -9.55 9.73
CA ASP A 154 15.79 -9.34 10.46
C ASP A 154 14.56 -9.55 9.56
N VAL A 155 13.44 -9.95 10.14
CA VAL A 155 12.14 -10.03 9.45
C VAL A 155 11.39 -8.71 9.62
N PRO A 156 10.89 -8.11 8.53
CA PRO A 156 10.07 -6.89 8.64
C PRO A 156 8.81 -7.16 9.45
N ARG A 157 8.60 -6.45 10.54
CA ARG A 157 7.48 -6.66 11.47
C ARG A 157 6.27 -5.77 11.18
N PHE A 158 6.52 -4.52 10.83
CA PHE A 158 5.50 -3.48 10.70
C PHE A 158 5.49 -2.93 9.28
N THR A 159 4.88 -3.68 8.37
CA THR A 159 4.80 -3.29 6.96
C THR A 159 3.34 -3.25 6.49
N SER A 160 3.10 -2.65 5.35
CA SER A 160 1.77 -2.67 4.74
C SER A 160 1.55 -4.03 4.07
N LYS A 161 0.70 -4.86 4.67
CA LYS A 161 0.10 -6.02 4.02
C LYS A 161 -1.41 -5.86 4.07
N ASP A 162 -2.07 -6.08 2.94
CA ASP A 162 -3.52 -5.98 2.89
C ASP A 162 -4.17 -7.02 3.81
N ALA A 163 -5.18 -6.59 4.55
CA ALA A 163 -5.99 -7.50 5.34
C ALA A 163 -6.83 -8.39 4.40
N GLN A 164 -7.09 -9.64 4.81
CA GLN A 164 -7.99 -10.54 4.07
C GLN A 164 -9.42 -9.97 3.98
N VAL A 165 -9.82 -9.17 4.97
CA VAL A 165 -11.09 -8.44 4.96
C VAL A 165 -10.79 -6.98 4.62
N TYR A 166 -11.24 -6.53 3.46
CA TYR A 166 -11.07 -5.15 3.04
C TYR A 166 -12.00 -4.24 3.85
N MET A 167 -11.49 -3.10 4.29
CA MET A 167 -12.23 -2.13 5.12
C MET A 167 -13.17 -1.26 4.26
N ALA A 168 -13.99 -1.88 3.42
CA ALA A 168 -15.06 -1.20 2.72
C ALA A 168 -16.40 -1.57 3.39
N GLY A 169 -17.19 -0.57 3.70
CA GLY A 169 -18.52 -0.75 4.28
C GLY A 169 -19.58 -0.08 3.42
N TYR A 170 -20.73 -0.73 3.30
CA TYR A 170 -21.92 -0.14 2.70
C TYR A 170 -22.93 0.16 3.79
N ALA A 171 -23.56 1.30 3.70
CA ALA A 171 -24.64 1.70 4.60
C ALA A 171 -25.96 1.81 3.83
N ILE A 172 -27.01 1.25 4.37
CA ILE A 172 -28.37 1.40 3.85
C ILE A 172 -29.00 2.60 4.54
N ALA A 173 -29.44 3.58 3.76
CA ALA A 173 -30.09 4.76 4.31
C ALA A 173 -31.31 4.38 5.17
N GLY A 174 -31.38 4.91 6.40
CA GLY A 174 -32.49 4.64 7.32
C GLY A 174 -33.87 5.02 6.75
N SER A 175 -33.92 5.99 5.85
CA SER A 175 -35.11 6.45 5.14
C SER A 175 -35.53 5.58 3.94
N SER A 176 -34.71 4.59 3.54
CA SER A 176 -35.05 3.72 2.40
C SER A 176 -36.27 2.87 2.69
N ASN A 177 -37.21 2.81 1.73
CA ASN A 177 -38.35 1.89 1.76
C ASN A 177 -38.02 0.49 1.24
N HIS A 178 -36.78 0.24 0.76
CA HIS A 178 -36.34 -1.01 0.14
C HIS A 178 -35.15 -1.62 0.87
N LYS A 179 -35.11 -1.55 2.20
CA LYS A 179 -33.96 -2.00 3.01
C LYS A 179 -33.66 -3.47 2.83
N GLU A 180 -34.71 -4.32 2.78
CA GLU A 180 -34.54 -5.76 2.57
C GLU A 180 -33.96 -6.10 1.19
N LEU A 181 -34.45 -5.38 0.14
CA LEU A 181 -33.91 -5.55 -1.22
C LEU A 181 -32.46 -5.08 -1.30
N ALA A 182 -32.15 -3.94 -0.70
CA ALA A 182 -30.77 -3.42 -0.62
C ALA A 182 -29.84 -4.41 0.11
N MET A 183 -30.30 -5.01 1.22
CA MET A 183 -29.55 -6.04 1.91
C MET A 183 -29.29 -7.25 1.03
N LYS A 184 -30.28 -7.75 0.31
CA LYS A 184 -30.11 -8.89 -0.62
C LYS A 184 -29.11 -8.59 -1.73
N VAL A 185 -29.09 -7.34 -2.25
CA VAL A 185 -28.10 -6.92 -3.25
C VAL A 185 -26.69 -6.93 -2.66
N LEU A 186 -26.52 -6.42 -1.45
CA LEU A 186 -25.21 -6.43 -0.78
C LEU A 186 -24.75 -7.84 -0.41
N ASP A 187 -25.67 -8.69 0.03
CA ASP A 187 -25.41 -10.07 0.41
C ASP A 187 -25.04 -10.97 -0.79
N TYR A 188 -25.50 -10.60 -1.98
CA TYR A 188 -25.18 -11.35 -3.22
C TYR A 188 -23.66 -11.49 -3.44
N GLY A 189 -22.86 -10.46 -3.11
CA GLY A 189 -21.40 -10.51 -3.23
C GLY A 189 -20.73 -11.54 -2.32
N PHE A 190 -21.42 -12.05 -1.30
CA PHE A 190 -20.92 -13.11 -0.42
C PHE A 190 -21.34 -14.51 -0.88
N SER A 191 -22.25 -14.64 -1.85
CA SER A 191 -22.59 -15.91 -2.46
C SER A 191 -21.48 -16.41 -3.39
N ASP A 192 -21.42 -17.72 -3.64
CA ASP A 192 -20.41 -18.29 -4.53
C ASP A 192 -20.55 -17.75 -5.96
N GLU A 193 -21.78 -17.57 -6.44
CA GLU A 193 -22.06 -16.94 -7.74
C GLU A 193 -21.63 -15.48 -7.76
N GLY A 194 -22.02 -14.69 -6.75
CA GLY A 194 -21.72 -13.27 -6.66
C GLY A 194 -20.24 -12.97 -6.57
N LYS A 195 -19.47 -13.77 -5.82
CA LYS A 195 -18.01 -13.67 -5.75
C LYS A 195 -17.37 -13.76 -7.13
N VAL A 196 -17.81 -14.71 -7.95
CA VAL A 196 -17.27 -14.91 -9.30
C VAL A 196 -17.73 -13.81 -10.23
N PHE A 197 -19.04 -13.56 -10.28
CA PHE A 197 -19.62 -12.57 -11.18
C PHE A 197 -19.05 -11.16 -10.98
N LEU A 198 -18.98 -10.72 -9.74
CA LEU A 198 -18.50 -9.36 -9.43
C LEU A 198 -17.00 -9.18 -9.63
N GLN A 199 -16.20 -10.23 -9.55
CA GLN A 199 -14.75 -10.16 -9.71
C GLN A 199 -14.26 -10.50 -11.11
N TYR A 200 -14.94 -11.43 -11.80
CA TYR A 200 -14.45 -12.02 -13.06
C TYR A 200 -15.45 -11.91 -14.21
N GLY A 201 -16.71 -11.61 -13.92
CA GLY A 201 -17.77 -11.48 -14.93
C GLY A 201 -18.41 -12.80 -15.28
N THR A 202 -18.59 -13.06 -16.58
CA THR A 202 -19.38 -14.20 -17.10
C THR A 202 -18.47 -15.21 -17.82
N GLU A 203 -18.60 -16.51 -17.46
CA GLU A 203 -17.90 -17.61 -18.15
C GLU A 203 -18.32 -17.66 -19.62
N GLY A 204 -17.34 -17.77 -20.52
CA GLY A 204 -17.52 -17.76 -21.98
C GLY A 204 -17.53 -16.36 -22.59
N GLU A 205 -17.69 -15.29 -21.81
CA GLU A 205 -17.69 -13.91 -22.29
C GLU A 205 -16.41 -13.19 -21.83
N THR A 206 -16.21 -13.05 -20.54
CA THR A 206 -15.05 -12.34 -19.96
C THR A 206 -13.91 -13.27 -19.55
N TYR A 207 -14.24 -14.52 -19.21
CA TYR A 207 -13.26 -15.54 -18.87
C TYR A 207 -13.71 -16.95 -19.32
N ASN A 208 -12.73 -17.86 -19.39
CA ASN A 208 -12.94 -19.31 -19.53
C ASN A 208 -12.22 -20.03 -18.39
N ILE A 209 -12.63 -21.28 -18.12
CA ILE A 209 -11.92 -22.17 -17.19
C ILE A 209 -11.17 -23.20 -18.01
N LYS A 210 -9.83 -23.18 -17.92
CA LYS A 210 -8.94 -24.09 -18.61
C LYS A 210 -7.98 -24.74 -17.63
N ASP A 211 -7.93 -26.06 -17.64
CA ASP A 211 -7.07 -26.86 -16.75
C ASP A 211 -7.24 -26.51 -15.25
N GLY A 212 -8.46 -26.15 -14.85
CA GLY A 212 -8.75 -25.74 -13.47
C GLY A 212 -8.37 -24.31 -13.11
N TYR A 213 -8.00 -23.47 -14.10
CA TYR A 213 -7.65 -22.07 -13.90
C TYR A 213 -8.52 -21.13 -14.72
N LEU A 214 -8.77 -19.94 -14.16
CA LEU A 214 -9.39 -18.86 -14.90
C LEU A 214 -8.42 -18.28 -15.91
N GLU A 215 -8.83 -18.19 -17.16
CA GLU A 215 -8.17 -17.45 -18.23
C GLU A 215 -9.11 -16.38 -18.77
N TYR A 216 -8.69 -15.10 -18.75
CA TYR A 216 -9.46 -14.04 -19.38
C TYR A 216 -9.52 -14.23 -20.90
N THR A 217 -10.65 -13.90 -21.50
CA THR A 217 -10.82 -13.88 -22.95
C THR A 217 -10.14 -12.68 -23.59
N ASP A 218 -10.03 -12.69 -24.93
CA ASP A 218 -9.49 -11.56 -25.70
C ASP A 218 -10.31 -10.27 -25.50
N LEU A 219 -11.57 -10.38 -25.10
CA LEU A 219 -12.38 -9.23 -24.73
C LEU A 219 -11.73 -8.38 -23.61
N ILE A 220 -11.00 -9.04 -22.72
CA ILE A 220 -10.31 -8.41 -21.60
C ILE A 220 -8.83 -8.21 -21.88
N THR A 221 -8.15 -9.17 -22.51
CA THR A 221 -6.68 -9.15 -22.65
C THR A 221 -6.18 -8.50 -23.91
N SER A 222 -6.99 -8.50 -24.99
CA SER A 222 -6.64 -8.00 -26.32
C SER A 222 -7.85 -7.31 -26.96
N ASN A 223 -8.44 -6.37 -26.21
CA ASN A 223 -9.68 -5.71 -26.60
C ASN A 223 -9.58 -5.01 -27.95
N LYS A 224 -10.53 -5.30 -28.85
CA LYS A 224 -10.56 -4.75 -30.22
C LYS A 224 -10.69 -3.21 -30.30
N ASP A 225 -11.20 -2.58 -29.25
CA ASP A 225 -11.36 -1.13 -29.15
C ASP A 225 -10.12 -0.46 -28.51
N GLY A 226 -9.03 -1.21 -28.32
CA GLY A 226 -7.76 -0.70 -27.81
C GLY A 226 -7.75 -0.42 -26.31
N LEU A 227 -8.76 -0.91 -25.57
CA LEU A 227 -8.79 -0.77 -24.12
C LEU A 227 -7.66 -1.60 -23.47
N SER A 228 -6.97 -1.02 -22.51
CA SER A 228 -6.08 -1.78 -21.65
C SER A 228 -6.86 -2.84 -20.87
N LYS A 229 -6.18 -3.88 -20.37
CA LYS A 229 -6.80 -4.94 -19.56
C LYS A 229 -7.57 -4.37 -18.36
N SER A 230 -7.05 -3.33 -17.72
CA SER A 230 -7.72 -2.66 -16.60
C SER A 230 -9.00 -1.95 -17.04
N GLU A 231 -8.96 -1.20 -18.15
CA GLU A 231 -10.13 -0.50 -18.70
C GLU A 231 -11.19 -1.48 -19.19
N ALA A 232 -10.77 -2.54 -19.89
CA ALA A 232 -11.69 -3.60 -20.31
C ALA A 232 -12.31 -4.32 -19.08
N GLY A 233 -11.54 -4.57 -18.02
CA GLY A 233 -12.04 -5.11 -16.77
C GLY A 233 -13.11 -4.20 -16.13
N LEU A 234 -12.86 -2.91 -16.05
CA LEU A 234 -13.85 -1.94 -15.53
C LEU A 234 -15.11 -1.88 -16.40
N TYR A 235 -14.96 -1.99 -17.72
CA TYR A 235 -16.06 -1.84 -18.67
C TYR A 235 -16.97 -3.10 -18.73
N TYR A 236 -16.36 -4.27 -18.81
CA TYR A 236 -17.09 -5.53 -19.08
C TYR A 236 -17.39 -6.35 -17.82
N ILE A 237 -16.50 -6.33 -16.83
CA ILE A 237 -16.69 -7.08 -15.58
C ILE A 237 -17.37 -6.20 -14.54
N ARG A 238 -17.26 -4.86 -14.68
CA ARG A 238 -17.67 -3.88 -13.66
C ARG A 238 -17.05 -4.22 -12.32
N ASN A 239 -15.75 -4.56 -12.35
CA ASN A 239 -15.00 -4.91 -11.16
C ASN A 239 -15.15 -3.78 -10.14
N MET A 240 -16.14 -3.93 -9.29
CA MET A 240 -16.44 -2.99 -8.22
C MET A 240 -15.51 -3.36 -7.05
N GLU A 241 -14.26 -2.90 -7.12
CA GLU A 241 -13.29 -3.08 -6.03
C GLU A 241 -13.86 -2.71 -4.66
N ASN A 242 -14.91 -1.90 -4.65
CA ASN A 242 -15.58 -1.43 -3.45
C ASN A 242 -16.90 -2.17 -3.14
N PHE A 243 -17.30 -3.18 -3.89
CA PHE A 243 -18.50 -3.95 -3.55
C PHE A 243 -18.15 -5.00 -2.48
N PRO A 244 -19.04 -5.26 -1.48
CA PRO A 244 -18.77 -6.29 -0.48
C PRO A 244 -18.66 -7.64 -1.17
N VAL A 245 -17.45 -8.16 -1.24
CA VAL A 245 -17.12 -9.45 -1.83
C VAL A 245 -16.01 -10.09 -1.02
N VAL A 246 -16.12 -11.38 -0.79
CA VAL A 246 -15.02 -12.16 -0.21
C VAL A 246 -14.02 -12.47 -1.31
N LYS A 247 -12.79 -11.95 -1.16
CA LYS A 247 -11.67 -12.37 -1.98
C LYS A 247 -11.09 -13.64 -1.35
N ASP A 248 -11.47 -14.78 -1.92
CA ASP A 248 -10.89 -16.06 -1.54
C ASP A 248 -9.60 -16.27 -2.34
N ASP A 249 -8.51 -16.63 -1.67
CA ASP A 249 -7.20 -16.72 -2.33
C ASP A 249 -7.02 -18.02 -3.12
N ASP A 250 -7.87 -19.05 -2.92
CA ASP A 250 -7.52 -20.38 -3.38
C ASP A 250 -8.46 -21.00 -4.41
N THR A 251 -9.77 -21.03 -4.18
CA THR A 251 -10.67 -21.79 -5.08
C THR A 251 -12.03 -21.16 -5.18
N TYR A 252 -12.48 -20.94 -6.39
CA TYR A 252 -13.81 -20.46 -6.73
C TYR A 252 -14.63 -21.57 -7.39
N VAL A 253 -15.95 -21.45 -7.32
CA VAL A 253 -16.87 -22.32 -8.06
C VAL A 253 -17.67 -21.46 -9.03
N SER A 254 -17.56 -21.77 -10.32
CA SER A 254 -18.32 -21.05 -11.35
C SER A 254 -19.81 -21.38 -11.27
N PRO A 255 -20.69 -20.56 -11.85
CA PRO A 255 -22.11 -20.86 -11.97
C PRO A 255 -22.40 -22.21 -12.69
N SER A 256 -21.47 -22.68 -13.52
CA SER A 256 -21.54 -24.01 -14.17
C SER A 256 -21.12 -25.16 -13.25
N GLY A 257 -20.77 -24.89 -11.99
CA GLY A 257 -20.33 -25.87 -11.00
C GLY A 257 -18.90 -26.35 -11.14
N LYS A 258 -18.08 -25.69 -11.96
CA LYS A 258 -16.65 -26.00 -12.11
C LYS A 258 -15.84 -25.28 -11.04
N SER A 259 -15.03 -26.00 -10.30
CA SER A 259 -14.02 -25.41 -9.42
C SER A 259 -12.86 -24.89 -10.24
N PHE A 260 -12.37 -23.71 -9.89
CA PHE A 260 -11.19 -23.11 -10.54
C PHE A 260 -10.38 -22.26 -9.55
N GLN A 261 -9.12 -22.06 -9.90
CA GLN A 261 -8.21 -21.15 -9.22
C GLN A 261 -7.91 -19.96 -10.10
N VAL A 262 -7.61 -18.84 -9.48
CA VAL A 262 -7.15 -17.65 -10.20
C VAL A 262 -5.65 -17.55 -10.02
N LYS A 263 -4.92 -17.81 -11.10
CA LYS A 263 -3.48 -17.53 -11.10
C LYS A 263 -3.29 -16.03 -10.97
N LYS A 264 -2.43 -15.61 -10.05
CA LYS A 264 -1.94 -14.22 -10.07
C LYS A 264 -1.28 -13.97 -11.42
N GLN A 265 -1.97 -13.21 -12.25
CA GLN A 265 -1.49 -12.91 -13.60
C GLN A 265 -0.70 -11.61 -13.54
N TYR A 266 0.60 -11.77 -13.43
CA TYR A 266 1.54 -10.69 -13.66
C TYR A 266 2.14 -10.85 -15.06
N ASP A 267 2.39 -9.74 -15.73
CA ASP A 267 2.96 -9.73 -17.07
C ASP A 267 4.49 -9.94 -17.06
N TYR A 268 5.11 -9.71 -15.89
CA TYR A 268 6.57 -9.76 -15.72
C TYR A 268 6.97 -10.58 -14.50
N GLN A 269 8.06 -11.36 -14.64
CA GLN A 269 8.63 -12.14 -13.53
C GLN A 269 8.99 -11.26 -12.32
N GLN A 270 9.42 -10.02 -12.56
CA GLN A 270 9.73 -9.06 -11.51
C GLN A 270 8.55 -8.75 -10.58
N GLN A 271 7.32 -8.87 -11.09
CA GLN A 271 6.11 -8.67 -10.28
C GLN A 271 5.85 -9.88 -9.35
N PHE A 272 6.07 -11.11 -9.82
CA PHE A 272 6.02 -12.30 -8.99
C PHE A 272 7.07 -12.25 -7.89
N ASP A 273 8.32 -11.92 -8.25
CA ASP A 273 9.42 -11.77 -7.31
C ASP A 273 9.14 -10.68 -6.26
N ALA A 274 8.53 -9.56 -6.68
CA ALA A 274 8.14 -8.49 -5.77
C ALA A 274 7.06 -8.96 -4.80
N PHE A 275 6.06 -9.67 -5.29
CA PHE A 275 4.99 -10.24 -4.48
C PHE A 275 5.54 -11.17 -3.39
N GLU A 276 6.42 -12.12 -3.76
CA GLU A 276 7.06 -13.03 -2.83
C GLU A 276 7.87 -12.27 -1.77
N ARG A 277 8.67 -11.28 -2.19
CA ARG A 277 9.48 -10.49 -1.25
C ARG A 277 8.65 -9.65 -0.30
N TRP A 278 7.53 -9.07 -0.76
CA TRP A 278 6.68 -8.23 0.07
C TRP A 278 5.80 -9.02 1.03
N ASN A 279 5.55 -10.30 0.75
CA ASN A 279 4.84 -11.18 1.67
C ASN A 279 5.71 -11.73 2.81
N MET A 280 7.03 -11.56 2.74
CA MET A 280 7.96 -11.94 3.82
C MET A 280 7.90 -10.93 4.98
N THR A 281 6.80 -10.93 5.72
CA THR A 281 6.56 -9.98 6.82
C THR A 281 5.59 -10.53 7.85
N ASP A 282 5.80 -10.15 9.11
CA ASP A 282 4.90 -10.44 10.23
C ASP A 282 3.81 -9.35 10.42
N ALA A 283 3.77 -8.36 9.55
CA ALA A 283 2.91 -7.18 9.69
C ALA A 283 1.43 -7.47 9.98
N PRO A 284 0.78 -8.49 9.36
CA PRO A 284 -0.63 -8.76 9.61
C PRO A 284 -0.96 -9.03 11.07
N LYS A 285 0.01 -9.53 11.85
CA LYS A 285 -0.16 -9.81 13.27
C LYS A 285 -0.48 -8.56 14.08
N TYR A 286 -0.01 -7.38 13.65
CA TYR A 286 -0.08 -6.14 14.42
C TYR A 286 -1.15 -5.17 13.91
N ASN A 287 -1.76 -5.46 12.77
CA ASN A 287 -2.82 -4.63 12.23
C ASN A 287 -4.06 -4.69 13.12
N LEU A 288 -4.62 -3.51 13.43
CA LEU A 288 -5.94 -3.49 14.03
C LEU A 288 -6.99 -3.99 13.04
N PRO A 289 -7.97 -4.79 13.49
CA PRO A 289 -9.13 -5.11 12.68
C PRO A 289 -9.98 -3.86 12.44
N PHE A 290 -11.02 -3.99 11.63
CA PHE A 290 -12.00 -2.91 11.51
C PHE A 290 -12.68 -2.69 12.86
N LEU A 291 -12.40 -1.54 13.46
CA LEU A 291 -12.99 -1.10 14.71
C LEU A 291 -14.15 -0.13 14.43
N ALA A 292 -15.18 -0.17 15.23
CA ALA A 292 -16.29 0.76 15.21
C ALA A 292 -16.33 1.56 16.53
N PRO A 293 -15.45 2.57 16.68
CA PRO A 293 -15.48 3.42 17.88
C PRO A 293 -16.83 4.13 17.99
N SER A 294 -17.45 4.04 19.17
CA SER A 294 -18.81 4.56 19.40
C SER A 294 -18.83 5.85 20.23
N ALA A 295 -17.67 6.43 20.54
CA ALA A 295 -17.60 7.67 21.29
C ALA A 295 -17.94 8.87 20.40
N ASP A 296 -18.77 9.78 20.90
CA ASP A 296 -19.25 10.96 20.15
C ASP A 296 -18.13 11.89 19.70
N ASP A 297 -17.03 11.96 20.48
CA ASP A 297 -15.85 12.79 20.23
C ASP A 297 -14.82 12.14 19.29
N TYR A 298 -14.97 10.85 18.91
CA TYR A 298 -13.98 10.12 18.10
C TYR A 298 -13.68 10.81 16.76
N GLY A 299 -14.72 11.14 16.01
CA GLY A 299 -14.55 11.70 14.65
C GLY A 299 -13.80 13.02 14.64
N GLN A 300 -14.10 13.89 15.59
CA GLN A 300 -13.42 15.18 15.72
C GLN A 300 -11.95 15.00 16.14
N LEU A 301 -11.70 14.24 17.21
CA LEU A 301 -10.34 13.98 17.71
C LEU A 301 -9.46 13.32 16.65
N ASN A 302 -9.97 12.30 15.97
CA ASN A 302 -9.24 11.59 14.94
C ASN A 302 -8.88 12.50 13.76
N SER A 303 -9.81 13.33 13.30
CA SER A 303 -9.57 14.28 12.20
C SER A 303 -8.53 15.34 12.58
N GLU A 304 -8.65 15.93 13.77
CA GLU A 304 -7.76 16.98 14.24
C GLU A 304 -6.33 16.46 14.45
N ILE A 305 -6.18 15.29 15.08
CA ILE A 305 -4.87 14.67 15.35
C ILE A 305 -4.19 14.28 14.05
N ASN A 306 -4.91 13.62 13.11
CA ASN A 306 -4.30 13.22 11.84
C ASN A 306 -3.90 14.42 10.98
N SER A 307 -4.72 15.47 10.92
CA SER A 307 -4.37 16.70 10.19
C SER A 307 -3.10 17.35 10.74
N TYR A 308 -2.93 17.39 12.06
CA TYR A 308 -1.73 17.91 12.69
C TYR A 308 -0.50 17.03 12.43
N VAL A 309 -0.66 15.69 12.49
CA VAL A 309 0.41 14.75 12.15
C VAL A 309 0.87 14.91 10.71
N ASP A 310 -0.06 15.01 9.76
CA ASP A 310 0.26 15.15 8.33
C ASP A 310 1.04 16.45 8.07
N GLU A 311 0.63 17.55 8.67
CA GLU A 311 1.35 18.83 8.60
C GLU A 311 2.76 18.71 9.16
N MET A 312 2.88 18.20 10.39
CA MET A 312 4.16 18.13 11.09
C MET A 312 5.12 17.13 10.47
N ASN A 313 4.62 16.02 9.93
CA ASN A 313 5.42 15.04 9.22
C ASN A 313 6.19 15.68 8.05
N ILE A 314 5.50 16.46 7.22
CA ILE A 314 6.13 17.17 6.10
C ILE A 314 7.13 18.20 6.62
N LYS A 315 6.80 18.97 7.65
CA LYS A 315 7.69 19.98 8.23
C LYS A 315 8.97 19.37 8.79
N PHE A 316 8.87 18.25 9.50
CA PHE A 316 10.05 17.55 10.03
C PHE A 316 10.91 16.97 8.91
N ILE A 317 10.31 16.30 7.93
CA ILE A 317 11.04 15.71 6.80
C ILE A 317 11.77 16.80 6.00
N THR A 318 11.13 17.93 5.73
CA THR A 318 11.71 19.02 4.94
C THR A 318 12.65 19.92 5.74
N GLY A 319 12.66 19.81 7.07
CA GLY A 319 13.43 20.67 7.97
C GLY A 319 12.77 22.03 8.22
N ALA A 320 11.55 22.27 7.76
CA ALA A 320 10.79 23.48 8.09
C ALA A 320 10.46 23.57 9.59
N GLU A 321 10.37 22.42 10.25
CA GLU A 321 10.34 22.32 11.71
C GLU A 321 11.56 21.49 12.15
N PRO A 322 12.41 22.01 13.07
CA PRO A 322 13.57 21.28 13.54
C PRO A 322 13.19 20.10 14.43
N LEU A 323 13.87 18.96 14.26
CA LEU A 323 13.65 17.74 15.05
C LEU A 323 13.93 17.92 16.56
N SER A 324 14.63 18.98 16.96
CA SER A 324 14.73 19.37 18.37
C SER A 324 13.37 19.72 19.01
N ASN A 325 12.38 20.07 18.20
CA ASN A 325 11.02 20.37 18.65
C ASN A 325 10.10 19.13 18.69
N TYR A 326 10.65 17.91 18.52
CA TYR A 326 9.86 16.68 18.54
C TYR A 326 9.09 16.50 19.85
N ASP A 327 9.68 16.83 21.00
CA ASP A 327 9.00 16.72 22.29
C ASP A 327 7.81 17.70 22.39
N LYS A 328 7.92 18.88 21.75
CA LYS A 328 6.80 19.83 21.65
C LYS A 328 5.68 19.26 20.76
N PHE A 329 6.03 18.57 19.66
CA PHE A 329 5.06 17.88 18.83
C PHE A 329 4.27 16.84 19.63
N ILE A 330 4.93 16.03 20.47
CA ILE A 330 4.27 15.05 21.33
C ILE A 330 3.38 15.74 22.39
N ALA A 331 3.86 16.82 22.98
CA ALA A 331 3.06 17.59 23.95
C ALA A 331 1.79 18.17 23.29
N GLU A 332 1.89 18.67 22.08
CA GLU A 332 0.78 19.20 21.30
C GLU A 332 -0.24 18.10 20.90
N LEU A 333 0.23 16.91 20.49
CA LEU A 333 -0.67 15.76 20.27
C LEU A 333 -1.48 15.42 21.52
N ASN A 334 -0.81 15.43 22.70
CA ASN A 334 -1.49 15.16 23.97
C ASN A 334 -2.50 16.27 24.32
N ALA A 335 -2.17 17.52 24.08
CA ALA A 335 -3.07 18.66 24.31
C ALA A 335 -4.31 18.61 23.38
N ARG A 336 -4.17 18.08 22.16
CA ARG A 336 -5.27 17.86 21.20
C ARG A 336 -6.13 16.62 21.51
N GLY A 337 -5.84 15.91 22.59
CA GLY A 337 -6.66 14.79 23.05
C GLY A 337 -6.19 13.42 22.60
N LEU A 338 -4.93 13.23 22.18
CA LEU A 338 -4.40 11.90 21.84
C LEU A 338 -4.61 10.87 22.96
N PRO A 339 -4.42 11.17 24.28
CA PRO A 339 -4.71 10.21 25.34
C PRO A 339 -6.16 9.71 25.29
N ARG A 340 -7.14 10.61 25.11
CA ARG A 340 -8.54 10.26 24.99
C ARG A 340 -8.80 9.41 23.73
N LEU A 341 -8.21 9.76 22.62
CA LEU A 341 -8.35 9.01 21.37
C LEU A 341 -7.74 7.58 21.50
N LYS A 342 -6.62 7.43 22.23
CA LYS A 342 -6.04 6.11 22.54
C LYS A 342 -6.97 5.26 23.40
N GLU A 343 -7.64 5.84 24.39
CA GLU A 343 -8.65 5.15 25.22
C GLU A 343 -9.82 4.65 24.35
N ILE A 344 -10.35 5.51 23.50
CA ILE A 344 -11.46 5.16 22.58
C ILE A 344 -11.07 3.99 21.67
N MET A 345 -9.87 4.03 21.11
CA MET A 345 -9.38 2.98 20.22
C MET A 345 -9.10 1.68 20.96
N GLN A 346 -8.58 1.74 22.20
CA GLN A 346 -8.39 0.56 23.04
C GLN A 346 -9.72 -0.08 23.41
N ASP A 347 -10.71 0.70 23.87
CA ASP A 347 -12.04 0.22 24.20
C ASP A 347 -12.73 -0.48 23.00
N ALA A 348 -12.59 0.10 21.83
CA ALA A 348 -13.11 -0.50 20.59
C ALA A 348 -12.40 -1.81 20.24
N TYR A 349 -11.09 -1.91 20.49
CA TYR A 349 -10.31 -3.11 20.25
C TYR A 349 -10.62 -4.21 21.28
N ASP A 350 -10.73 -3.84 22.55
CA ASP A 350 -11.09 -4.78 23.62
C ASP A 350 -12.47 -5.41 23.35
N LYS A 351 -13.46 -4.60 22.97
CA LYS A 351 -14.79 -5.09 22.54
C LYS A 351 -14.74 -6.00 21.31
N TYR A 352 -13.78 -5.78 20.42
CA TYR A 352 -13.58 -6.68 19.28
C TYR A 352 -13.02 -8.03 19.74
N LEU A 353 -12.09 -8.04 20.68
CA LEU A 353 -11.48 -9.28 21.19
C LEU A 353 -12.45 -10.14 22.03
N GLU A 354 -13.55 -9.56 22.54
CA GLU A 354 -14.59 -10.26 23.29
C GLU A 354 -15.61 -11.00 22.39
N ARG A 355 -15.57 -10.81 21.06
CA ARG A 355 -16.49 -11.44 20.10
C ARG A 355 -16.09 -12.87 19.75
#